data_fecded5e714c50d4b088c21129d262da
#
_entry.id   fecded5e714c50d4b088c21129d262da
#
_cell.length_a   1.000
_cell.length_b   1.000
_cell.length_c   1.000
_cell.angle_alpha   90.00
_cell.angle_beta   90.00
_cell.angle_gamma   90.00
#
_symmetry.space_group_name_H-M   'P 1'
#
loop_
_entity.id
_entity.type
_entity.pdbx_description
1 polymer ?
#
loop_
_entity_poly.entity_id
_entity_poly.type
_entity_poly.pdbx_seq_one_letter_code
_entity_poly.pdbx_strand_id
1 'polypeptide(L)'
;IYEDKEYHNAVFVGLDEKGIARHAHKRGTYTQGEPYKGNVEGSDPRYSFHWIGKSSKLYVFEAPVDMLSFITLHLKDWREHSYVTLDGVSEHALLQQLRQNPHLNEVFLCLDHDRAGIEADGHLKDILVENGYTNTAIMQSTYKDWNEDLKAKHGVEPIPSEEHPKLILLPQVSAVLPDLCEALKAHRDIR
;
A
#
# COMPACT_ATOMS: atom_id res chain seq x y z
N ILE A 1 9.97 -14.76 -0.51
CA ILE A 1 8.74 -15.49 -0.81
C ILE A 1 9.09 -16.95 -1.00
N TYR A 2 8.26 -17.85 -0.49
CA TYR A 2 8.47 -19.30 -0.52
C TYR A 2 7.20 -19.99 -1.02
N GLU A 3 7.31 -21.29 -1.33
CA GLU A 3 6.18 -22.14 -1.66
C GLU A 3 5.80 -22.98 -0.43
N ASP A 4 4.50 -23.04 -0.13
CA ASP A 4 3.93 -24.04 0.78
C ASP A 4 3.84 -25.38 0.04
N LYS A 5 4.62 -26.36 0.47
CA LYS A 5 4.75 -27.65 -0.25
C LYS A 5 3.49 -28.51 -0.22
N GLU A 6 2.59 -28.29 0.73
CA GLU A 6 1.38 -29.10 0.88
C GLU A 6 0.28 -28.63 -0.07
N TYR A 7 0.06 -27.29 -0.12
CA TYR A 7 -1.04 -26.69 -0.90
C TYR A 7 -0.56 -25.78 -2.02
N HIS A 8 0.74 -25.69 -2.25
CA HIS A 8 1.38 -24.83 -3.27
C HIS A 8 0.99 -23.33 -3.13
N ASN A 9 0.68 -22.90 -1.91
CA ASN A 9 0.42 -21.50 -1.64
C ASN A 9 1.72 -20.67 -1.72
N ALA A 10 1.61 -19.42 -2.14
CA ALA A 10 2.68 -18.44 -1.96
C ALA A 10 2.77 -18.05 -0.47
N VAL A 11 3.98 -18.12 0.10
CA VAL A 11 4.25 -17.78 1.51
C VAL A 11 5.12 -16.52 1.55
N PHE A 12 4.56 -15.44 2.07
CA PHE A 12 5.22 -14.16 2.26
C PHE A 12 5.75 -14.08 3.68
N VAL A 13 7.06 -14.02 3.84
CA VAL A 13 7.71 -14.07 5.14
C VAL A 13 8.20 -12.70 5.54
N GLY A 14 7.80 -12.26 6.73
CA GLY A 14 8.31 -11.06 7.37
C GLY A 14 9.45 -11.41 8.34
N LEU A 15 10.52 -10.64 8.25
CA LEU A 15 11.75 -10.85 9.00
C LEU A 15 11.94 -9.75 10.06
N ASP A 16 12.57 -10.08 11.18
CA ASP A 16 13.07 -9.07 12.11
C ASP A 16 14.42 -8.48 11.63
N GLU A 17 14.95 -7.53 12.37
CA GLU A 17 16.23 -6.86 12.10
C GLU A 17 17.46 -7.78 12.12
N LYS A 18 17.29 -9.00 12.64
CA LYS A 18 18.32 -10.05 12.64
C LYS A 18 18.14 -11.04 11.48
N GLY A 19 17.14 -10.81 10.62
CA GLY A 19 16.81 -11.71 9.52
C GLY A 19 16.07 -12.98 9.97
N ILE A 20 15.53 -13.02 11.18
CA ILE A 20 14.77 -14.15 11.69
C ILE A 20 13.30 -13.99 11.26
N ALA A 21 12.71 -15.07 10.71
CA ALA A 21 11.31 -15.11 10.36
C ALA A 21 10.42 -14.97 11.61
N ARG A 22 9.54 -13.97 11.61
CA ARG A 22 8.62 -13.67 12.71
C ARG A 22 7.15 -13.70 12.27
N HIS A 23 6.92 -13.59 10.99
CA HIS A 23 5.58 -13.56 10.41
C HIS A 23 5.57 -14.32 9.10
N ALA A 24 4.46 -14.96 8.77
CA ALA A 24 4.24 -15.53 7.46
C ALA A 24 2.76 -15.42 7.07
N HIS A 25 2.52 -14.84 5.90
CA HIS A 25 1.20 -14.77 5.27
C HIS A 25 1.14 -15.76 4.10
N LYS A 26 0.07 -16.56 4.04
CA LYS A 26 -0.16 -17.52 2.95
C LYS A 26 -1.22 -16.98 2.00
N ARG A 27 -0.97 -17.09 0.70
CA ARG A 27 -1.92 -16.76 -0.36
C ARG A 27 -2.04 -17.93 -1.33
N GLY A 28 -3.26 -18.42 -1.52
CA GLY A 28 -3.57 -19.46 -2.49
C GLY A 28 -3.26 -19.05 -3.92
N THR A 29 -2.72 -19.97 -4.70
CA THR A 29 -2.36 -19.77 -6.11
C THR A 29 -3.46 -20.24 -7.06
N TYR A 30 -4.51 -20.88 -6.57
CA TYR A 30 -5.67 -21.28 -7.37
C TYR A 30 -6.47 -20.06 -7.82
N THR A 31 -6.82 -20.02 -9.10
CA THR A 31 -7.57 -18.92 -9.72
C THR A 31 -9.07 -19.17 -9.81
N GLN A 32 -9.53 -20.39 -9.44
CA GLN A 32 -10.96 -20.74 -9.43
C GLN A 32 -11.50 -20.64 -8.00
N GLY A 33 -12.53 -19.84 -7.80
CA GLY A 33 -13.11 -19.58 -6.49
C GLY A 33 -12.32 -18.57 -5.66
N GLU A 34 -12.63 -18.48 -4.38
CA GLU A 34 -11.89 -17.58 -3.46
C GLU A 34 -10.56 -18.22 -3.06
N PRO A 35 -9.43 -17.62 -3.39
CA PRO A 35 -8.13 -18.16 -3.00
C PRO A 35 -7.94 -18.05 -1.48
N TYR A 36 -7.34 -19.07 -0.89
CA TYR A 36 -6.97 -19.06 0.53
C TYR A 36 -6.11 -17.84 0.86
N LYS A 37 -6.40 -17.19 1.97
CA LYS A 37 -5.58 -16.14 2.56
C LYS A 37 -5.57 -16.28 4.07
N GLY A 38 -4.41 -16.13 4.70
CA GLY A 38 -4.32 -16.18 6.15
C GLY A 38 -2.89 -16.16 6.67
N ASN A 39 -2.75 -15.75 7.91
CA ASN A 39 -1.47 -15.74 8.60
C ASN A 39 -1.20 -17.11 9.22
N VAL A 40 0.08 -17.51 9.25
CA VAL A 40 0.51 -18.72 9.94
C VAL A 40 0.36 -18.51 11.45
N GLU A 41 -0.09 -19.52 12.16
CA GLU A 41 -0.22 -19.49 13.62
C GLU A 41 1.11 -19.11 14.29
N GLY A 42 1.06 -18.26 15.31
CA GLY A 42 2.24 -17.74 15.99
C GLY A 42 2.97 -16.60 15.27
N SER A 43 2.44 -16.12 14.13
CA SER A 43 2.97 -14.94 13.46
C SER A 43 2.85 -13.69 14.32
N ASP A 44 3.92 -12.89 14.35
CA ASP A 44 3.94 -11.58 15.01
C ASP A 44 3.54 -10.48 14.01
N PRO A 45 2.39 -9.80 14.17
CA PRO A 45 1.90 -8.81 13.21
C PRO A 45 2.80 -7.58 13.05
N ARG A 46 3.76 -7.37 13.93
CA ARG A 46 4.74 -6.29 13.80
C ARG A 46 5.74 -6.51 12.66
N TYR A 47 5.90 -7.73 12.21
CA TYR A 47 6.93 -8.14 11.23
C TYR A 47 6.32 -8.69 9.93
N SER A 48 5.28 -8.07 9.42
CA SER A 48 4.69 -8.48 8.14
C SER A 48 5.68 -8.37 6.96
N PHE A 49 5.29 -8.86 5.80
CA PHE A 49 6.13 -8.82 4.60
C PHE A 49 6.49 -7.39 4.23
N HIS A 50 7.78 -7.10 4.04
CA HIS A 50 8.28 -5.75 3.77
C HIS A 50 9.57 -5.75 2.94
N TRP A 51 9.89 -4.58 2.41
CA TRP A 51 11.17 -4.23 1.79
C TRP A 51 11.57 -2.83 2.26
N ILE A 52 12.82 -2.67 2.70
CA ILE A 52 13.35 -1.37 3.15
C ILE A 52 14.39 -0.87 2.14
N GLY A 53 14.10 0.27 1.53
CA GLY A 53 14.98 1.02 0.64
C GLY A 53 15.73 2.12 1.37
N LYS A 54 16.34 3.02 0.59
CA LYS A 54 17.18 4.11 1.12
C LYS A 54 16.48 5.47 1.16
N SER A 55 15.36 5.63 0.42
CA SER A 55 14.62 6.88 0.39
C SER A 55 13.79 7.08 1.65
N SER A 56 13.32 8.30 1.87
CA SER A 56 12.42 8.66 2.98
C SER A 56 11.00 8.09 2.87
N LYS A 57 10.66 7.45 1.75
CA LYS A 57 9.29 7.04 1.40
C LYS A 57 8.97 5.62 1.86
N LEU A 58 7.83 5.48 2.54
CA LEU A 58 7.23 4.21 2.90
C LEU A 58 5.84 4.08 2.28
N TYR A 59 5.63 3.04 1.49
CA TYR A 59 4.32 2.68 0.92
C TYR A 59 3.71 1.52 1.70
N VAL A 60 2.44 1.65 2.08
CA VAL A 60 1.72 0.75 2.99
C VAL A 60 0.57 0.09 2.25
N PHE A 61 0.44 -1.23 2.31
CA PHE A 61 -0.57 -2.02 1.60
C PHE A 61 -1.30 -2.97 2.55
N GLU A 62 -2.53 -3.36 2.22
CA GLU A 62 -3.23 -4.37 2.99
C GLU A 62 -2.62 -5.76 2.83
N ALA A 63 -2.21 -6.13 1.60
CA ALA A 63 -1.72 -7.47 1.32
C ALA A 63 -0.45 -7.48 0.44
N PRO A 64 0.37 -8.55 0.53
CA PRO A 64 1.58 -8.69 -0.27
C PRO A 64 1.35 -8.68 -1.78
N VAL A 65 0.20 -9.16 -2.24
CA VAL A 65 -0.14 -9.19 -3.68
C VAL A 65 -0.29 -7.76 -4.20
N ASP A 66 -0.93 -6.87 -3.44
CA ASP A 66 -1.12 -5.47 -3.83
C ASP A 66 0.21 -4.69 -3.83
N MET A 67 1.05 -4.92 -2.83
CA MET A 67 2.41 -4.39 -2.80
C MET A 67 3.21 -4.80 -4.05
N LEU A 68 3.18 -6.08 -4.43
CA LEU A 68 3.92 -6.56 -5.61
C LEU A 68 3.32 -6.04 -6.91
N SER A 69 1.99 -5.91 -6.98
CA SER A 69 1.28 -5.33 -8.12
C SER A 69 1.62 -3.86 -8.29
N PHE A 70 1.62 -3.08 -7.21
CA PHE A 70 2.06 -1.69 -7.21
C PHE A 70 3.50 -1.55 -7.71
N ILE A 71 4.44 -2.34 -7.17
CA ILE A 71 5.84 -2.34 -7.62
C ILE A 71 5.94 -2.67 -9.10
N THR A 72 5.15 -3.64 -9.60
CA THR A 72 5.12 -4.03 -11.02
C THR A 72 4.58 -2.90 -11.91
N LEU A 73 3.62 -2.12 -11.43
CA LEU A 73 3.09 -0.96 -12.13
C LEU A 73 4.07 0.22 -12.13
N HIS A 74 4.91 0.35 -11.08
CA HIS A 74 5.82 1.47 -10.80
C HIS A 74 7.27 1.01 -10.66
N LEU A 75 7.81 0.33 -11.69
CA LEU A 75 9.13 -0.30 -11.64
C LEU A 75 10.30 0.68 -11.49
N LYS A 76 10.11 1.96 -11.86
CA LYS A 76 11.18 2.95 -11.77
C LYS A 76 11.58 3.18 -10.31
N ASP A 77 12.86 3.01 -10.02
CA ASP A 77 13.48 3.29 -8.72
C ASP A 77 12.83 2.54 -7.51
N TRP A 78 12.08 1.46 -7.77
CA TRP A 78 11.35 0.76 -6.73
C TRP A 78 12.25 0.29 -5.57
N ARG A 79 13.51 -0.07 -5.84
CA ARG A 79 14.44 -0.53 -4.80
C ARG A 79 14.89 0.57 -3.85
N GLU A 80 14.76 1.83 -4.25
CA GLU A 80 15.10 2.98 -3.41
C GLU A 80 14.01 3.27 -2.37
N HIS A 81 12.78 2.84 -2.61
CA HIS A 81 11.64 3.07 -1.72
C HIS A 81 11.43 1.90 -0.75
N SER A 82 10.69 2.16 0.32
CA SER A 82 10.32 1.15 1.29
C SER A 82 8.84 0.79 1.17
N TYR A 83 8.52 -0.48 1.46
CA TYR A 83 7.18 -1.04 1.33
C TYR A 83 6.89 -1.94 2.51
N VAL A 84 5.67 -1.90 3.02
CA VAL A 84 5.21 -2.77 4.10
C VAL A 84 3.77 -3.21 3.85
N THR A 85 3.46 -4.46 4.20
CA THR A 85 2.07 -4.94 4.23
C THR A 85 1.55 -4.98 5.66
N LEU A 86 0.26 -4.85 5.82
CA LEU A 86 -0.39 -4.94 7.13
C LEU A 86 -0.92 -6.36 7.38
N ASP A 87 -1.14 -7.14 6.30
CA ASP A 87 -1.81 -8.44 6.30
C ASP A 87 -3.18 -8.38 7.00
N GLY A 88 -3.88 -7.28 6.70
CA GLY A 88 -5.12 -6.77 7.27
C GLY A 88 -5.06 -5.24 7.36
N VAL A 89 -5.64 -4.64 8.39
CA VAL A 89 -5.72 -3.19 8.58
C VAL A 89 -5.10 -2.70 9.91
N SER A 90 -4.28 -3.53 10.55
CA SER A 90 -3.63 -3.19 11.82
C SER A 90 -2.38 -2.33 11.61
N GLU A 91 -2.18 -1.34 12.46
CA GLU A 91 -1.04 -0.40 12.44
C GLU A 91 0.31 -0.99 12.87
N HIS A 92 0.32 -2.21 13.41
CA HIS A 92 1.50 -2.76 14.10
C HIS A 92 2.76 -2.82 13.22
N ALA A 93 2.63 -3.33 12.00
CA ALA A 93 3.76 -3.42 11.07
C ALA A 93 4.24 -2.04 10.61
N LEU A 94 3.31 -1.15 10.30
CA LEU A 94 3.59 0.24 9.91
C LEU A 94 4.42 0.96 10.99
N LEU A 95 3.93 0.98 12.21
CA LEU A 95 4.61 1.66 13.32
C LEU A 95 5.96 1.00 13.66
N GLN A 96 6.06 -0.33 13.52
CA GLN A 96 7.33 -1.04 13.74
C GLN A 96 8.37 -0.62 12.71
N GLN A 97 8.02 -0.54 11.41
CA GLN A 97 8.95 -0.12 10.37
C GLN A 97 9.41 1.33 10.57
N LEU A 98 8.50 2.24 10.91
CA LEU A 98 8.83 3.64 11.18
C LEU A 98 9.78 3.81 12.38
N ARG A 99 9.58 3.03 13.46
CA ARG A 99 10.47 3.05 14.64
C ARG A 99 11.86 2.50 14.34
N GLN A 100 11.94 1.42 13.55
CA GLN A 100 13.21 0.78 13.20
C GLN A 100 14.00 1.56 12.15
N ASN A 101 13.35 2.35 11.33
CA ASN A 101 13.94 3.06 10.19
C ASN A 101 13.66 4.57 10.27
N PRO A 102 14.38 5.34 11.12
CA PRO A 102 14.12 6.76 11.36
C PRO A 102 14.26 7.67 10.13
N HIS A 103 14.84 7.18 9.04
CA HIS A 103 14.92 7.92 7.78
C HIS A 103 13.57 7.96 7.04
N LEU A 104 12.63 7.07 7.39
CA LEU A 104 11.29 7.04 6.81
C LEU A 104 10.43 8.13 7.45
N ASN A 105 10.03 9.12 6.67
CA ASN A 105 9.25 10.27 7.14
C ASN A 105 8.18 10.75 6.15
N GLU A 106 8.05 10.06 5.00
CA GLU A 106 7.00 10.25 4.01
C GLU A 106 6.20 8.95 3.90
N VAL A 107 4.96 8.94 4.36
CA VAL A 107 4.12 7.73 4.38
C VAL A 107 3.02 7.84 3.33
N PHE A 108 2.90 6.82 2.48
CA PHE A 108 1.85 6.68 1.48
C PHE A 108 0.97 5.49 1.85
N LEU A 109 -0.27 5.74 2.25
CA LEU A 109 -1.27 4.71 2.48
C LEU A 109 -1.85 4.30 1.13
N CYS A 110 -1.63 3.04 0.75
CA CYS A 110 -1.99 2.46 -0.53
C CYS A 110 -2.94 1.27 -0.32
N LEU A 111 -3.93 1.44 0.56
CA LEU A 111 -4.87 0.40 0.94
C LEU A 111 -5.89 0.12 -0.18
N ASP A 112 -6.73 -0.89 0.01
CA ASP A 112 -7.77 -1.26 -0.94
C ASP A 112 -8.76 -0.11 -1.15
N HIS A 113 -9.20 0.09 -2.37
CA HIS A 113 -10.17 1.13 -2.75
C HIS A 113 -11.60 0.60 -2.60
N ASP A 114 -11.86 -0.02 -1.46
CA ASP A 114 -13.18 -0.42 -1.02
C ASP A 114 -13.51 0.29 0.31
N ARG A 115 -14.72 0.06 0.82
CA ARG A 115 -15.18 0.75 2.02
C ARG A 115 -14.28 0.50 3.23
N ALA A 116 -13.81 -0.74 3.41
CA ALA A 116 -12.97 -1.11 4.55
C ALA A 116 -11.60 -0.44 4.48
N GLY A 117 -10.96 -0.41 3.30
CA GLY A 117 -9.69 0.25 3.07
C GLY A 117 -9.80 1.78 3.25
N ILE A 118 -10.87 2.41 2.76
CA ILE A 118 -11.11 3.86 2.93
C ILE A 118 -11.29 4.23 4.42
N GLU A 119 -12.04 3.42 5.19
CA GLU A 119 -12.19 3.62 6.63
C GLU A 119 -10.85 3.42 7.36
N ALA A 120 -10.05 2.42 6.95
CA ALA A 120 -8.73 2.15 7.51
C ALA A 120 -7.71 3.25 7.19
N ASP A 121 -7.74 3.85 6.00
CA ASP A 121 -6.90 5.01 5.63
C ASP A 121 -7.07 6.17 6.61
N GLY A 122 -8.33 6.50 6.94
CA GLY A 122 -8.64 7.54 7.92
C GLY A 122 -8.07 7.22 9.30
N HIS A 123 -8.32 6.00 9.79
CA HIS A 123 -7.86 5.54 11.10
C HIS A 123 -6.32 5.50 11.21
N LEU A 124 -5.63 4.94 10.19
CA LEU A 124 -4.17 4.89 10.18
C LEU A 124 -3.54 6.27 10.09
N LYS A 125 -4.16 7.19 9.37
CA LYS A 125 -3.70 8.58 9.31
C LYS A 125 -3.75 9.26 10.67
N ASP A 126 -4.83 9.06 11.43
CA ASP A 126 -4.95 9.60 12.78
C ASP A 126 -3.88 9.01 13.71
N ILE A 127 -3.67 7.69 13.68
CA ILE A 127 -2.60 7.02 14.42
C ILE A 127 -1.21 7.57 14.05
N LEU A 128 -0.94 7.80 12.76
CA LEU A 128 0.33 8.36 12.30
C LEU A 128 0.56 9.76 12.86
N VAL A 129 -0.46 10.63 12.83
CA VAL A 129 -0.39 11.99 13.40
C VAL A 129 -0.14 11.94 14.90
N GLU A 130 -0.82 11.07 15.66
CA GLU A 130 -0.62 10.87 17.09
C GLU A 130 0.82 10.41 17.42
N ASN A 131 1.45 9.66 16.52
CA ASN A 131 2.84 9.21 16.65
C ASN A 131 3.87 10.18 16.03
N GLY A 132 3.46 11.38 15.57
CA GLY A 132 4.34 12.43 15.06
C GLY A 132 4.66 12.34 13.56
N TYR A 133 4.04 11.44 12.81
CA TYR A 133 4.22 11.28 11.36
C TYR A 133 3.15 12.08 10.60
N THR A 134 3.41 13.36 10.36
CA THR A 134 2.46 14.29 9.73
C THR A 134 2.56 14.35 8.20
N ASN A 135 3.64 13.86 7.62
CA ASN A 135 3.82 13.81 6.17
C ASN A 135 3.24 12.50 5.61
N THR A 136 1.91 12.42 5.60
CA THR A 136 1.14 11.25 5.18
C THR A 136 0.20 11.61 4.05
N ALA A 137 0.21 10.82 2.97
CA ALA A 137 -0.71 10.92 1.84
C ALA A 137 -1.46 9.60 1.63
N ILE A 138 -2.68 9.68 1.12
CA ILE A 138 -3.44 8.53 0.65
C ILE A 138 -3.24 8.42 -0.85
N MET A 139 -2.87 7.24 -1.33
CA MET A 139 -2.72 6.91 -2.75
C MET A 139 -3.59 5.71 -3.07
N GLN A 140 -4.62 5.91 -3.89
CA GLN A 140 -5.59 4.87 -4.21
C GLN A 140 -5.38 4.31 -5.61
N SER A 141 -5.68 3.01 -5.75
CA SER A 141 -5.83 2.34 -7.03
C SER A 141 -7.04 2.89 -7.79
N THR A 142 -7.06 2.70 -9.10
CA THR A 142 -8.21 3.06 -9.97
C THR A 142 -9.37 2.09 -9.73
N TYR A 143 -9.07 0.82 -9.59
CA TYR A 143 -10.00 -0.26 -9.32
C TYR A 143 -9.99 -0.64 -7.83
N LYS A 144 -10.61 -1.76 -7.46
CA LYS A 144 -10.75 -2.19 -6.07
C LYS A 144 -9.42 -2.21 -5.29
N ASP A 145 -8.35 -2.66 -5.92
CA ASP A 145 -7.02 -2.79 -5.33
C ASP A 145 -5.93 -2.68 -6.41
N TRP A 146 -4.67 -2.67 -6.01
CA TRP A 146 -3.53 -2.56 -6.95
C TRP A 146 -3.37 -3.79 -7.84
N ASN A 147 -3.83 -4.97 -7.40
CA ASN A 147 -3.84 -6.16 -8.24
C ASN A 147 -4.88 -6.05 -9.35
N GLU A 148 -6.02 -5.42 -9.08
CA GLU A 148 -7.05 -5.15 -10.10
C GLU A 148 -6.54 -4.11 -11.14
N ASP A 149 -5.79 -3.09 -10.72
CA ASP A 149 -5.11 -2.16 -11.64
C ASP A 149 -4.11 -2.89 -12.56
N LEU A 150 -3.33 -3.83 -11.99
CA LEU A 150 -2.40 -4.65 -12.76
C LEU A 150 -3.12 -5.57 -13.75
N LYS A 151 -4.23 -6.21 -13.34
CA LYS A 151 -5.08 -7.02 -14.22
C LYS A 151 -5.62 -6.20 -15.38
N ALA A 152 -6.17 -5.00 -15.10
CA ALA A 152 -6.68 -4.09 -16.13
C ALA A 152 -5.60 -3.73 -17.16
N LYS A 153 -4.39 -3.43 -16.71
CA LYS A 153 -3.25 -3.16 -17.59
C LYS A 153 -2.94 -4.31 -18.54
N HIS A 154 -3.22 -5.54 -18.13
CA HIS A 154 -3.01 -6.75 -18.93
C HIS A 154 -4.27 -7.24 -19.68
N GLY A 155 -5.34 -6.42 -19.73
CA GLY A 155 -6.56 -6.73 -20.48
C GLY A 155 -7.48 -7.75 -19.79
N VAL A 156 -7.27 -8.00 -18.49
CA VAL A 156 -8.18 -8.80 -17.66
C VAL A 156 -9.20 -7.85 -17.04
N GLU A 157 -10.48 -8.23 -17.06
CA GLU A 157 -11.56 -7.42 -16.50
C GLU A 157 -11.35 -7.22 -14.99
N PRO A 158 -11.21 -5.97 -14.51
CA PRO A 158 -10.96 -5.69 -13.11
C PRO A 158 -12.24 -5.57 -12.30
N ILE A 159 -12.14 -5.79 -11.01
CA ILE A 159 -13.21 -5.48 -10.05
C ILE A 159 -13.22 -3.96 -9.82
N PRO A 160 -14.36 -3.26 -10.03
CA PRO A 160 -14.45 -1.82 -9.83
C PRO A 160 -14.28 -1.43 -8.35
N SER A 161 -13.82 -0.21 -8.10
CA SER A 161 -13.81 0.37 -6.76
C SER A 161 -15.24 0.70 -6.29
N GLU A 162 -15.48 0.66 -4.97
CA GLU A 162 -16.80 0.93 -4.39
C GLU A 162 -17.16 2.41 -4.32
N GLU A 163 -16.16 3.30 -4.20
CA GLU A 163 -16.36 4.75 -4.15
C GLU A 163 -15.32 5.49 -4.99
N HIS A 164 -15.74 6.60 -5.62
CA HIS A 164 -14.79 7.55 -6.20
C HIS A 164 -14.10 8.32 -5.05
N PRO A 165 -12.76 8.32 -4.99
CA PRO A 165 -12.06 9.02 -3.93
C PRO A 165 -12.41 10.51 -3.95
N LYS A 166 -12.91 11.04 -2.85
CA LYS A 166 -12.80 12.48 -2.61
C LYS A 166 -11.31 12.75 -2.38
N LEU A 167 -10.67 13.39 -3.32
CA LEU A 167 -9.28 13.84 -3.17
C LEU A 167 -9.21 14.71 -1.91
N ILE A 168 -8.75 14.14 -0.79
CA ILE A 168 -8.46 14.92 0.42
C ILE A 168 -7.09 15.55 0.18
N LEU A 169 -7.08 16.72 -0.48
CA LEU A 169 -5.90 17.54 -0.63
C LEU A 169 -5.45 17.99 0.76
N LEU A 170 -4.26 17.55 1.18
CA LEU A 170 -3.63 18.07 2.38
C LEU A 170 -3.40 19.59 2.23
N PRO A 171 -3.47 20.38 3.32
CA PRO A 171 -3.38 21.85 3.27
C PRO A 171 -2.12 22.41 2.57
N GLN A 172 -1.05 21.61 2.45
CA GLN A 172 0.19 22.03 1.81
C GLN A 172 0.17 21.97 0.27
N VAL A 173 -0.79 21.24 -0.33
CA VAL A 173 -0.92 21.17 -1.80
C VAL A 173 -1.87 22.23 -2.34
N SER A 174 -2.72 22.83 -1.49
CA SER A 174 -3.66 23.86 -1.90
C SER A 174 -2.99 25.19 -2.31
N ALA A 175 -1.70 25.40 -1.98
CA ALA A 175 -0.98 26.61 -2.37
C ALA A 175 -0.48 26.61 -3.83
N VAL A 176 -0.45 25.45 -4.51
CA VAL A 176 0.06 25.32 -5.89
C VAL A 176 -1.06 25.26 -6.94
N LEU A 177 -2.29 24.96 -6.54
CA LEU A 177 -3.43 24.77 -7.44
C LEU A 177 -4.12 26.05 -7.99
N PRO A 178 -4.07 27.22 -7.33
CA PRO A 178 -4.65 28.45 -7.91
C PRO A 178 -4.03 28.84 -9.22
N ASP A 179 -2.70 28.71 -9.35
CA ASP A 179 -1.98 29.11 -10.57
C ASP A 179 -2.26 28.18 -11.77
N LEU A 180 -2.53 26.89 -11.52
CA LEU A 180 -2.85 25.95 -12.59
C LEU A 180 -4.26 26.15 -13.14
N CYS A 181 -5.23 26.53 -12.29
CA CYS A 181 -6.59 26.81 -12.71
C CYS A 181 -6.69 28.13 -13.52
N GLU A 182 -5.89 29.15 -13.20
CA GLU A 182 -5.84 30.39 -14.00
C GLU A 182 -5.13 30.17 -15.34
N ALA A 183 -4.04 29.39 -15.38
CA ALA A 183 -3.35 29.04 -16.63
C ALA A 183 -4.24 28.26 -17.62
N LEU A 184 -5.11 27.39 -17.12
CA LEU A 184 -6.07 26.63 -17.95
C LEU A 184 -7.26 27.48 -18.44
N LYS A 185 -7.63 28.54 -17.73
CA LYS A 185 -8.68 29.51 -18.19
C LYS A 185 -8.14 30.44 -19.26
N ALA A 186 -6.90 30.90 -19.17
CA ALA A 186 -6.27 31.79 -20.15
C ALA A 186 -6.08 31.13 -21.53
N HIS A 187 -6.08 29.81 -21.65
CA HIS A 187 -6.00 29.10 -22.94
C HIS A 187 -7.36 28.85 -23.61
N ARG A 188 -8.49 29.19 -22.99
CA ARG A 188 -9.84 29.06 -23.59
C ARG A 188 -10.33 30.31 -24.34
N ASP A 189 -9.71 31.44 -24.10
CA ASP A 189 -10.15 32.72 -24.68
C ASP A 189 -9.38 33.12 -25.96
N ILE A 190 -8.59 32.19 -26.53
CA ILE A 190 -7.94 32.41 -27.84
C ILE A 190 -8.50 31.37 -28.82
N ARG A 191 -9.75 31.61 -29.28
CA ARG A 191 -10.31 31.10 -30.52
C ARG A 191 -11.43 32.01 -31.00
#